data_89f5f869133c58157c3849626d9f98d1
#
_entry.id   89f5f869133c58157c3849626d9f98d1
#
_cell.length_a   1.000
_cell.length_b   1.000
_cell.length_c   1.000
_cell.angle_alpha   90.00
_cell.angle_beta   90.00
_cell.angle_gamma   90.00
#
_symmetry.space_group_name_H-M   'P 1'
#
loop_
_entity.id
_entity.type
_entity.pdbx_description
1 polymer ?
#
loop_
_entity_poly.entity_id
_entity_poly.type
_entity_poly.pdbx_seq_one_letter_code
_entity_poly.pdbx_strand_id
1 'polypeptide(L)'
;DFHYNARLGHVFEAKVGNGSLLVCGYDLSTHLDARPAARQFRVSLLRYLGSSAFRPKMELPWSWIENRFLGAGLSRRGAKIIQVSSEDRANGYGAANVLDGDSTTFWHTRWEPQSDPMPHELVIDLGRELNLRGITCLPRQDQSNGRIAQAEVFCSTNGEFWSSAVGAALWSN
;
A
#
# COMPACT_ATOMS: atom_id res chain seq x y z
N ASP A 1 9.43 19.59 6.37
CA ASP A 1 9.69 20.01 5.00
C ASP A 1 9.31 21.48 4.87
N PHE A 2 10.28 22.36 4.62
CA PHE A 2 10.10 23.82 4.55
C PHE A 2 9.18 24.28 3.40
N HIS A 3 8.87 23.38 2.46
CA HIS A 3 8.04 23.66 1.28
C HIS A 3 6.55 23.36 1.48
N TYR A 4 6.19 22.63 2.54
CA TYR A 4 4.79 22.25 2.80
C TYR A 4 4.41 22.59 4.23
N ASN A 5 3.66 23.68 4.42
CA ASN A 5 3.12 24.06 5.71
C ASN A 5 1.85 23.24 6.02
N ALA A 6 2.00 21.94 6.24
CA ALA A 6 0.90 21.05 6.58
C ALA A 6 0.63 21.09 8.09
N ARG A 7 -0.64 21.17 8.48
CA ARG A 7 -1.05 20.96 9.86
C ARG A 7 -0.91 19.48 10.19
N LEU A 8 0.12 19.12 10.95
CA LEU A 8 0.38 17.75 11.38
C LEU A 8 -0.29 17.53 12.75
N GLY A 9 -1.27 16.64 12.78
CA GLY A 9 -1.87 16.14 14.03
C GLY A 9 -1.17 14.86 14.47
N HIS A 10 -0.49 14.90 15.62
CA HIS A 10 0.10 13.67 16.19
C HIS A 10 -0.93 12.76 16.86
N VAL A 11 -2.04 13.34 17.32
CA VAL A 11 -3.20 12.61 17.85
C VAL A 11 -4.44 13.27 17.30
N PHE A 12 -5.37 12.48 16.79
CA PHE A 12 -6.67 12.97 16.37
C PHE A 12 -7.77 11.92 16.60
N GLU A 13 -9.00 12.38 16.67
CA GLU A 13 -10.18 11.55 16.81
C GLU A 13 -11.17 11.81 15.67
N ALA A 14 -11.93 10.79 15.28
CA ALA A 14 -12.95 10.89 14.26
C ALA A 14 -14.08 9.87 14.46
N LYS A 15 -15.25 10.17 13.91
CA LYS A 15 -16.29 9.17 13.67
C LYS A 15 -16.01 8.45 12.36
N VAL A 16 -16.18 7.13 12.34
CA VAL A 16 -16.01 6.29 11.16
C VAL A 16 -17.19 5.31 11.12
N GLY A 17 -18.12 5.52 10.21
CA GLY A 17 -19.39 4.78 10.22
C GLY A 17 -20.12 4.90 11.55
N ASN A 18 -20.47 3.78 12.18
CA ASN A 18 -21.11 3.74 13.50
C ASN A 18 -20.13 3.74 14.67
N GLY A 19 -18.83 3.82 14.39
CA GLY A 19 -17.77 3.77 15.39
C GLY A 19 -17.07 5.10 15.61
N SER A 20 -16.16 5.10 16.59
CA SER A 20 -15.27 6.21 16.88
C SER A 20 -13.83 5.73 16.87
N LEU A 21 -12.95 6.54 16.31
CA LEU A 21 -11.54 6.26 16.11
C LEU A 21 -10.69 7.31 16.82
N LEU A 22 -9.63 6.86 17.50
CA LEU A 22 -8.52 7.70 17.95
C LEU A 22 -7.23 7.18 17.32
N VAL A 23 -6.52 8.06 16.65
CA VAL A 23 -5.22 7.76 16.03
C VAL A 23 -4.13 8.49 16.80
N CYS A 24 -3.06 7.77 17.11
CA CYS A 24 -1.86 8.32 17.72
C CYS A 24 -0.63 7.96 16.88
N GLY A 25 0.11 8.96 16.42
CA GLY A 25 1.34 8.81 15.65
C GLY A 25 2.59 8.57 16.48
N TYR A 26 2.47 8.49 17.81
CA TYR A 26 3.59 8.14 18.69
C TYR A 26 3.65 6.65 18.94
N ASP A 27 4.85 6.08 19.02
CA ASP A 27 5.03 4.72 19.51
C ASP A 27 4.70 4.64 21.01
N LEU A 28 3.56 4.02 21.31
CA LEU A 28 3.05 3.77 22.65
C LEU A 28 3.00 2.27 22.98
N SER A 29 3.81 1.47 22.28
CA SER A 29 3.80 0.00 22.40
C SER A 29 5.16 -0.58 22.81
N THR A 30 6.27 -0.01 22.35
CA THR A 30 7.61 -0.59 22.56
C THR A 30 8.35 0.08 23.72
N HIS A 31 9.15 -0.72 24.45
CA HIS A 31 10.06 -0.27 25.51
C HIS A 31 9.43 0.67 26.56
N LEU A 32 8.19 0.44 26.95
CA LEU A 32 7.44 1.33 27.86
C LEU A 32 8.05 1.42 29.26
N ASP A 33 8.80 0.40 29.68
CA ASP A 33 9.50 0.39 30.99
C ASP A 33 10.60 1.43 31.03
N ALA A 34 11.31 1.64 29.93
CA ALA A 34 12.35 2.64 29.77
C ALA A 34 11.81 4.04 29.39
N ARG A 35 10.51 4.15 29.09
CA ARG A 35 9.87 5.35 28.55
C ARG A 35 8.66 5.77 29.41
N PRO A 36 8.86 6.30 30.62
CA PRO A 36 7.77 6.59 31.56
C PRO A 36 6.76 7.60 31.03
N ALA A 37 7.18 8.59 30.24
CA ALA A 37 6.28 9.56 29.60
C ALA A 37 5.38 8.89 28.57
N ALA A 38 5.90 7.99 27.74
CA ALA A 38 5.11 7.23 26.76
C ALA A 38 4.10 6.31 27.44
N ARG A 39 4.52 5.65 28.52
CA ARG A 39 3.64 4.83 29.37
C ARG A 39 2.50 5.64 29.96
N GLN A 40 2.81 6.78 30.55
CA GLN A 40 1.81 7.69 31.13
C GLN A 40 0.85 8.21 30.05
N PHE A 41 1.36 8.58 28.88
CA PHE A 41 0.54 9.07 27.78
C PHE A 41 -0.39 7.97 27.25
N ARG A 42 0.09 6.74 27.09
CA ARG A 42 -0.75 5.60 26.73
C ARG A 42 -1.90 5.42 27.72
N VAL A 43 -1.62 5.43 29.03
CA VAL A 43 -2.65 5.31 30.07
C VAL A 43 -3.68 6.43 29.97
N SER A 44 -3.23 7.65 29.73
CA SER A 44 -4.11 8.81 29.57
C SER A 44 -5.03 8.68 28.36
N LEU A 45 -4.51 8.24 27.21
CA LEU A 45 -5.30 8.00 26.01
C LEU A 45 -6.33 6.86 26.21
N LEU A 46 -5.94 5.77 26.85
CA LEU A 46 -6.87 4.66 27.13
C LEU A 46 -8.00 5.08 28.08
N ARG A 47 -7.69 5.87 29.10
CA ARG A 47 -8.72 6.46 29.99
C ARG A 47 -9.64 7.41 29.24
N TYR A 48 -9.10 8.25 28.36
CA TYR A 48 -9.88 9.13 27.53
C TYR A 48 -10.84 8.35 26.62
N LEU A 49 -10.36 7.31 25.93
CA LEU A 49 -11.17 6.42 25.11
C LEU A 49 -12.35 5.79 25.85
N GLY A 50 -12.17 5.43 27.12
CA GLY A 50 -13.22 4.86 27.97
C GLY A 50 -14.13 5.88 28.64
N SER A 51 -13.91 7.20 28.43
CA SER A 51 -14.67 8.25 29.09
C SER A 51 -15.80 8.81 28.25
N SER A 52 -16.75 9.47 28.89
CA SER A 52 -17.82 10.21 28.19
C SER A 52 -17.32 11.45 27.45
N ALA A 53 -16.07 11.85 27.65
CA ALA A 53 -15.44 12.96 26.94
C ALA A 53 -15.02 12.56 25.51
N PHE A 54 -14.81 11.28 25.23
CA PHE A 54 -14.50 10.79 23.89
C PHE A 54 -15.72 10.84 22.99
N ARG A 55 -15.92 12.00 22.34
CA ARG A 55 -17.04 12.29 21.45
C ARG A 55 -16.54 12.96 20.18
N PRO A 56 -15.92 12.22 19.26
CA PRO A 56 -15.43 12.77 17.98
C PRO A 56 -16.54 13.52 17.24
N LYS A 57 -16.19 14.70 16.74
CA LYS A 57 -17.13 15.51 15.94
C LYS A 57 -16.85 15.43 14.45
N MET A 58 -15.57 15.16 14.08
CA MET A 58 -15.16 15.02 12.71
C MET A 58 -15.58 13.65 12.17
N GLU A 59 -16.12 13.60 10.98
CA GLU A 59 -16.45 12.37 10.29
C GLU A 59 -15.38 12.07 9.23
N LEU A 60 -14.90 10.82 9.20
CA LEU A 60 -14.03 10.31 8.16
C LEU A 60 -14.75 9.18 7.42
N PRO A 61 -14.75 9.20 6.08
CA PRO A 61 -15.29 8.09 5.32
C PRO A 61 -14.42 6.85 5.52
N TRP A 62 -15.06 5.67 5.54
CA TRP A 62 -14.35 4.39 5.67
C TRP A 62 -13.27 4.22 4.62
N SER A 63 -13.51 4.67 3.39
CA SER A 63 -12.54 4.61 2.29
C SER A 63 -11.23 5.35 2.59
N TRP A 64 -11.27 6.40 3.43
CA TRP A 64 -10.07 7.10 3.87
C TRP A 64 -9.23 6.21 4.81
N ILE A 65 -9.89 5.51 5.73
CA ILE A 65 -9.24 4.54 6.64
C ILE A 65 -8.63 3.38 5.85
N GLU A 66 -9.41 2.78 4.93
CA GLU A 66 -8.92 1.72 4.05
C GLU A 66 -7.64 2.12 3.32
N ASN A 67 -7.67 3.28 2.66
CA ASN A 67 -6.57 3.73 1.83
C ASN A 67 -5.31 4.10 2.64
N ARG A 68 -5.47 4.47 3.91
CA ARG A 68 -4.37 5.02 4.71
C ARG A 68 -3.76 4.02 5.70
N PHE A 69 -4.57 3.16 6.30
CA PHE A 69 -4.16 2.30 7.42
C PHE A 69 -4.25 0.81 7.11
N LEU A 70 -5.13 0.41 6.22
CA LEU A 70 -5.33 -1.01 5.94
C LEU A 70 -4.51 -1.49 4.75
N GLY A 71 -3.68 -0.62 4.18
CA GLY A 71 -2.96 -0.88 2.94
C GLY A 71 -3.97 -1.39 1.93
N ALA A 72 -4.49 -0.54 1.07
CA ALA A 72 -5.48 -0.95 0.07
C ALA A 72 -4.78 -1.76 -1.03
N GLY A 73 -4.24 -2.93 -0.68
CA GLY A 73 -3.80 -3.89 -1.65
C GLY A 73 -4.93 -4.15 -2.62
N LEU A 74 -4.66 -4.07 -3.89
CA LEU A 74 -5.65 -4.34 -4.94
C LEU A 74 -6.28 -5.73 -4.78
N SER A 75 -5.55 -6.69 -4.20
CA SER A 75 -6.05 -8.03 -3.87
C SER A 75 -7.30 -8.01 -2.98
N ARG A 76 -7.39 -7.12 -2.01
CA ARG A 76 -8.59 -6.95 -1.16
C ARG A 76 -9.80 -6.41 -1.90
N ARG A 77 -9.57 -5.78 -3.05
CA ARG A 77 -10.63 -5.29 -3.95
C ARG A 77 -11.01 -6.29 -5.03
N GLY A 78 -10.48 -7.52 -4.95
CA GLY A 78 -10.76 -8.62 -5.86
C GLY A 78 -9.75 -8.76 -7.00
N ALA A 79 -8.71 -7.91 -7.07
CA ALA A 79 -7.69 -8.03 -8.08
C ALA A 79 -6.83 -9.29 -7.86
N LYS A 80 -6.41 -9.91 -8.96
CA LYS A 80 -5.62 -11.14 -8.98
C LYS A 80 -4.55 -11.07 -10.05
N ILE A 81 -3.41 -11.71 -9.80
CA ILE A 81 -2.44 -12.02 -10.85
C ILE A 81 -2.97 -13.23 -11.61
N ILE A 82 -3.19 -13.08 -12.91
CA ILE A 82 -3.64 -14.16 -13.78
C ILE A 82 -2.53 -14.71 -14.68
N GLN A 83 -1.50 -13.90 -14.93
CA GLN A 83 -0.31 -14.34 -15.65
C GLN A 83 0.91 -13.54 -15.18
N VAL A 84 2.05 -14.21 -15.12
CA VAL A 84 3.37 -13.63 -14.88
C VAL A 84 4.41 -14.40 -15.67
N SER A 85 5.28 -13.71 -16.38
CA SER A 85 6.33 -14.35 -17.19
C SER A 85 7.47 -14.89 -16.34
N SER A 86 7.76 -14.28 -15.21
CA SER A 86 8.84 -14.66 -14.30
C SER A 86 8.61 -14.14 -12.90
N GLU A 87 8.85 -15.00 -11.90
CA GLU A 87 8.79 -14.61 -10.48
C GLU A 87 9.72 -15.50 -9.63
N ASP A 88 10.23 -14.95 -8.56
CA ASP A 88 11.05 -15.69 -7.59
C ASP A 88 10.28 -15.99 -6.30
N ARG A 89 9.36 -16.94 -6.37
CA ARG A 89 8.56 -17.38 -5.22
C ARG A 89 9.40 -18.03 -4.13
N ALA A 90 10.47 -18.72 -4.51
CA ALA A 90 11.30 -19.45 -3.55
C ALA A 90 11.92 -18.53 -2.51
N ASN A 91 12.24 -17.27 -2.90
CA ASN A 91 12.78 -16.25 -2.03
C ASN A 91 11.72 -15.26 -1.52
N GLY A 92 10.43 -15.52 -1.75
CA GLY A 92 9.34 -14.68 -1.25
C GLY A 92 8.97 -13.48 -2.17
N TYR A 93 9.53 -13.40 -3.37
CA TYR A 93 9.33 -12.28 -4.30
C TYR A 93 8.31 -12.59 -5.40
N GLY A 94 7.22 -13.25 -5.03
CA GLY A 94 6.13 -13.61 -5.94
C GLY A 94 5.35 -12.42 -6.47
N ALA A 95 4.73 -12.59 -7.65
CA ALA A 95 3.96 -11.54 -8.32
C ALA A 95 2.76 -11.03 -7.49
N ALA A 96 2.20 -11.85 -6.60
CA ALA A 96 1.11 -11.44 -5.71
C ALA A 96 1.46 -10.26 -4.80
N ASN A 97 2.75 -10.05 -4.51
CA ASN A 97 3.24 -8.95 -3.67
C ASN A 97 2.92 -7.56 -4.27
N VAL A 98 2.73 -7.44 -5.58
CA VAL A 98 2.35 -6.14 -6.19
C VAL A 98 0.91 -5.71 -5.84
N LEU A 99 0.09 -6.63 -5.31
CA LEU A 99 -1.32 -6.40 -5.00
C LEU A 99 -1.63 -6.40 -3.50
N ASP A 100 -0.67 -6.72 -2.63
CA ASP A 100 -0.90 -6.92 -1.19
C ASP A 100 -1.01 -5.60 -0.40
N GLY A 101 -0.46 -4.50 -0.94
CA GLY A 101 -0.46 -3.18 -0.32
C GLY A 101 0.61 -3.00 0.75
N ASP A 102 1.55 -3.95 0.86
CA ASP A 102 2.68 -3.87 1.76
C ASP A 102 3.90 -3.30 1.02
N SER A 103 4.41 -2.17 1.45
CA SER A 103 5.58 -1.51 0.84
C SER A 103 6.91 -2.22 1.14
N THR A 104 6.92 -3.20 2.02
CA THR A 104 8.10 -3.99 2.37
C THR A 104 8.24 -5.26 1.53
N THR A 105 7.18 -5.67 0.86
CA THR A 105 7.18 -6.77 -0.11
C THR A 105 7.31 -6.22 -1.53
N PHE A 106 7.78 -7.03 -2.45
CA PHE A 106 7.86 -6.67 -3.86
C PHE A 106 7.88 -7.92 -4.75
N TRP A 107 7.55 -7.75 -6.01
CA TRP A 107 7.77 -8.74 -7.04
C TRP A 107 9.18 -8.60 -7.60
N HIS A 108 9.86 -9.74 -7.79
CA HIS A 108 11.10 -9.82 -8.53
C HIS A 108 11.08 -11.01 -9.50
N THR A 109 11.62 -10.80 -10.67
CA THR A 109 11.83 -11.89 -11.63
C THR A 109 12.89 -12.85 -11.14
N ARG A 110 12.83 -14.10 -11.56
CA ARG A 110 13.84 -15.11 -11.18
C ARG A 110 15.21 -14.73 -11.74
N TRP A 111 16.23 -14.85 -10.89
CA TRP A 111 17.65 -14.62 -11.28
C TRP A 111 18.55 -15.81 -10.97
N GLU A 112 18.11 -16.75 -10.14
CA GLU A 112 18.83 -17.97 -9.78
C GLU A 112 18.00 -19.24 -10.09
N PRO A 113 18.62 -20.33 -10.52
CA PRO A 113 20.04 -20.49 -10.92
C PRO A 113 20.38 -19.81 -12.24
N GLN A 114 19.38 -19.29 -12.93
CA GLN A 114 19.50 -18.58 -14.21
C GLN A 114 18.40 -17.50 -14.28
N SER A 115 18.74 -16.31 -14.76
CA SER A 115 17.77 -15.26 -15.02
C SER A 115 16.87 -15.59 -16.22
N ASP A 116 15.59 -15.34 -16.09
CA ASP A 116 14.65 -15.45 -17.20
C ASP A 116 14.87 -14.31 -18.22
N PRO A 117 14.64 -14.57 -19.52
CA PRO A 117 14.89 -13.56 -20.56
C PRO A 117 13.84 -12.44 -20.53
N MET A 118 14.26 -11.25 -20.90
CA MET A 118 13.39 -10.09 -21.14
C MET A 118 12.64 -10.21 -22.48
N PRO A 119 11.49 -9.56 -22.68
CA PRO A 119 10.76 -8.73 -21.74
C PRO A 119 9.96 -9.54 -20.72
N HIS A 120 9.68 -8.93 -19.58
CA HIS A 120 8.82 -9.51 -18.57
C HIS A 120 7.42 -8.91 -18.62
N GLU A 121 6.40 -9.72 -18.33
CA GLU A 121 5.02 -9.29 -18.30
C GLU A 121 4.31 -9.74 -17.03
N LEU A 122 3.33 -8.95 -16.63
CA LEU A 122 2.46 -9.21 -15.50
C LEU A 122 1.04 -8.83 -15.89
N VAL A 123 0.12 -9.79 -15.81
CA VAL A 123 -1.30 -9.58 -16.11
C VAL A 123 -2.11 -9.59 -14.84
N ILE A 124 -2.85 -8.50 -14.61
CA ILE A 124 -3.69 -8.29 -13.44
C ILE A 124 -5.14 -8.26 -13.88
N ASP A 125 -5.95 -9.18 -13.38
CA ASP A 125 -7.40 -9.07 -13.39
C ASP A 125 -7.83 -8.18 -12.23
N LEU A 126 -8.54 -7.10 -12.50
CA LEU A 126 -9.03 -6.16 -11.48
C LEU A 126 -10.33 -6.62 -10.81
N GLY A 127 -10.85 -7.80 -11.17
CA GLY A 127 -12.06 -8.40 -10.63
C GLY A 127 -13.36 -7.75 -11.13
N ARG A 128 -13.28 -6.65 -11.84
CA ARG A 128 -14.39 -5.93 -12.47
C ARG A 128 -13.88 -4.92 -13.48
N GLU A 129 -14.75 -4.49 -14.36
CA GLU A 129 -14.47 -3.39 -15.29
C GLU A 129 -14.36 -2.05 -14.53
N LEU A 130 -13.30 -1.31 -14.79
CA LEU A 130 -12.99 -0.04 -14.14
C LEU A 130 -12.50 0.99 -15.15
N ASN A 131 -12.88 2.25 -14.94
CA ASN A 131 -12.28 3.38 -15.65
C ASN A 131 -10.95 3.75 -14.99
N LEU A 132 -9.84 3.34 -15.59
CA LEU A 132 -8.50 3.65 -15.09
C LEU A 132 -8.05 5.05 -15.57
N ARG A 133 -7.45 5.82 -14.67
CA ARG A 133 -6.83 7.11 -14.99
C ARG A 133 -5.31 7.02 -15.12
N GLY A 134 -4.72 5.92 -14.65
CA GLY A 134 -3.28 5.70 -14.66
C GLY A 134 -2.87 4.56 -13.74
N ILE A 135 -1.59 4.26 -13.77
CA ILE A 135 -0.93 3.27 -12.92
C ILE A 135 0.23 3.95 -12.21
N THR A 136 0.40 3.63 -10.93
CA THR A 136 1.59 3.99 -10.16
C THR A 136 2.30 2.71 -9.74
N CYS A 137 3.62 2.71 -9.87
CA CYS A 137 4.46 1.62 -9.43
C CYS A 137 5.35 2.12 -8.30
N LEU A 138 5.31 1.45 -7.14
CA LEU A 138 6.27 1.65 -6.06
C LEU A 138 7.42 0.66 -6.27
N PRO A 139 8.64 1.12 -6.60
CA PRO A 139 9.77 0.22 -6.72
C PRO A 139 10.18 -0.30 -5.34
N ARG A 140 10.97 -1.39 -5.31
CA ARG A 140 11.56 -1.89 -4.06
C ARG A 140 12.35 -0.79 -3.35
N GLN A 141 12.27 -0.75 -2.02
CA GLN A 141 12.82 0.34 -1.21
C GLN A 141 14.17 0.01 -0.55
N ASP A 142 14.54 -1.28 -0.54
CA ASP A 142 15.72 -1.78 0.15
C ASP A 142 17.00 -1.68 -0.68
N GLN A 143 16.89 -1.76 -2.01
CA GLN A 143 18.05 -1.73 -2.93
C GLN A 143 17.70 -1.01 -4.24
N SER A 144 18.72 -0.69 -5.04
CA SER A 144 18.55 -0.01 -6.33
C SER A 144 18.41 -0.97 -7.53
N ASN A 145 18.84 -2.23 -7.40
CA ASN A 145 18.73 -3.22 -8.47
C ASN A 145 17.28 -3.76 -8.61
N GLY A 146 16.97 -4.32 -9.76
CA GLY A 146 15.65 -4.90 -10.05
C GLY A 146 14.53 -3.87 -10.20
N ARG A 147 14.83 -2.58 -10.37
CA ARG A 147 13.86 -1.54 -10.69
C ARG A 147 13.46 -1.61 -12.15
N ILE A 148 12.19 -1.36 -12.43
CA ILE A 148 11.68 -1.29 -13.79
C ILE A 148 12.20 -0.01 -14.43
N ALA A 149 12.98 -0.11 -15.51
CA ALA A 149 13.49 1.04 -16.26
C ALA A 149 12.50 1.51 -17.34
N GLN A 150 11.79 0.57 -17.94
CA GLN A 150 10.80 0.84 -18.98
C GLN A 150 9.61 -0.11 -18.83
N ALA A 151 8.41 0.42 -19.05
CA ALA A 151 7.20 -0.40 -19.09
C ALA A 151 6.20 0.16 -20.11
N GLU A 152 5.41 -0.73 -20.69
CA GLU A 152 4.23 -0.41 -21.49
C GLU A 152 3.00 -0.99 -20.79
N VAL A 153 1.87 -0.30 -20.92
CA VAL A 153 0.61 -0.68 -20.30
C VAL A 153 -0.41 -0.96 -21.37
N PHE A 154 -1.05 -2.10 -21.28
CA PHE A 154 -2.13 -2.55 -22.16
C PHE A 154 -3.38 -2.78 -21.32
N CYS A 155 -4.57 -2.58 -21.89
CA CYS A 155 -5.84 -2.83 -21.24
C CYS A 155 -6.69 -3.81 -22.03
N SER A 156 -7.47 -4.61 -21.32
CA SER A 156 -8.46 -5.53 -21.88
C SER A 156 -9.69 -5.57 -20.97
N THR A 157 -10.87 -5.76 -21.55
CA THR A 157 -12.12 -5.98 -20.81
C THR A 157 -12.46 -7.48 -20.65
N ASN A 158 -11.81 -8.34 -21.40
CA ASN A 158 -12.09 -9.78 -21.41
C ASN A 158 -10.85 -10.68 -21.24
N GLY A 159 -9.64 -10.09 -21.21
CA GLY A 159 -8.37 -10.84 -21.11
C GLY A 159 -7.92 -11.56 -22.38
N GLU A 160 -8.69 -11.48 -23.47
CA GLU A 160 -8.38 -12.12 -24.75
C GLU A 160 -7.89 -11.12 -25.80
N PHE A 161 -8.57 -9.98 -25.90
CA PHE A 161 -8.23 -8.92 -26.83
C PHE A 161 -7.65 -7.73 -26.07
N TRP A 162 -6.45 -7.34 -26.42
CA TRP A 162 -5.70 -6.26 -25.79
C TRP A 162 -5.66 -5.01 -26.68
N SER A 163 -5.76 -3.85 -26.08
CA SER A 163 -5.56 -2.58 -26.77
C SER A 163 -4.14 -2.47 -27.33
N SER A 164 -3.90 -1.47 -28.17
CA SER A 164 -2.54 -0.92 -28.29
C SER A 164 -2.09 -0.37 -26.92
N ALA A 165 -0.79 -0.12 -26.75
CA ALA A 165 -0.29 0.42 -25.50
C ALA A 165 -1.03 1.73 -25.16
N VAL A 166 -1.69 1.76 -24.00
CA VAL A 166 -2.44 2.92 -23.50
C VAL A 166 -1.57 3.85 -22.67
N GLY A 167 -0.38 3.39 -22.30
CA GLY A 167 0.61 4.17 -21.59
C GLY A 167 1.99 3.52 -21.67
N ALA A 168 3.01 4.34 -21.59
CA ALA A 168 4.40 3.93 -21.48
C ALA A 168 5.12 4.79 -20.45
N ALA A 169 6.06 4.21 -19.76
CA ALA A 169 6.90 4.90 -18.79
C ALA A 169 8.37 4.56 -19.01
N LEU A 170 9.21 5.57 -18.87
CA LEU A 170 10.65 5.48 -18.78
C LEU A 170 11.06 6.09 -17.45
N TRP A 171 11.75 5.32 -16.62
CA TRP A 171 12.31 5.82 -15.37
C TRP A 171 13.83 5.90 -15.48
N SER A 172 14.39 7.10 -15.27
CA SER A 172 15.83 7.24 -15.06
C SER A 172 16.20 6.71 -13.68
N ASN A 173 17.21 5.86 -13.63
CA ASN A 173 17.82 5.38 -12.38
C ASN A 173 18.52 6.54 -11.64
#